data_53cb036a529945d808aa6a409ab8324e
#
_entry.id   53cb036a529945d808aa6a409ab8324e
#
_cell.length_a   1.000
_cell.length_b   1.000
_cell.length_c   1.000
_cell.angle_alpha   90.00
_cell.angle_beta   90.00
_cell.angle_gamma   90.00
#
_symmetry.space_group_name_H-M   'P 1'
#
loop_
_entity.id
_entity.type
_entity.pdbx_description
1 polymer ?
#
loop_
_entity_poly.entity_id
_entity_poly.type
_entity_poly.pdbx_seq_one_letter_code
_entity_poly.pdbx_strand_id
1 'polypeptide(L)'
;EYGGEILKIETVTMPGKGRMQITGKLGDVMQESVKAAKSFVRSKCLEYGIIPPLFEKKDFHIHVPEGATPKDGPSAGIGMVTSIVSAITNNPIRKDVAMTGEVTLTGQVLPIGGLKEKLLAAHRAGIKEVLIPKENEKDLADMPKKIIDDIKITSVEHADEVLKIALSKELKKVEWVEVENISKSGDKTQASIQ
;
A
#
# COMPACT_ATOMS: atom_id res chain seq x y z
N GLU A 1 5.28 22.66 -14.29
CA GLU A 1 6.19 22.51 -13.95
C GLU A 1 6.82 22.95 -12.70
N TYR A 2 6.27 22.56 -11.66
CA TYR A 2 6.85 22.60 -10.35
C TYR A 2 7.27 21.19 -10.03
N GLY A 3 8.41 20.97 -9.44
CA GLY A 3 8.88 19.65 -9.04
C GLY A 3 7.78 18.84 -8.37
N GLY A 4 7.85 17.53 -8.49
CA GLY A 4 6.86 16.63 -7.91
C GLY A 4 6.63 16.89 -6.43
N GLU A 5 5.48 16.49 -5.94
CA GLU A 5 5.14 16.55 -4.52
C GLU A 5 5.14 15.15 -3.92
N ILE A 6 5.43 15.08 -2.64
CA ILE A 6 5.23 13.84 -1.88
C ILE A 6 3.78 13.80 -1.44
N LEU A 7 3.07 12.76 -1.88
CA LEU A 7 1.71 12.52 -1.43
C LEU A 7 1.73 11.87 -0.06
N LYS A 8 0.93 12.40 0.85
CA LYS A 8 0.63 11.74 2.11
C LYS A 8 -0.61 10.90 1.91
N ILE A 9 -0.55 9.66 2.31
CA ILE A 9 -1.69 8.74 2.23
C ILE A 9 -2.09 8.39 3.65
N GLU A 10 -3.34 8.70 3.99
CA GLU A 10 -3.92 8.35 5.29
C GLU A 10 -4.94 7.25 5.09
N THR A 11 -4.82 6.17 5.83
CA THR A 11 -5.80 5.09 5.82
C THR A 11 -6.27 4.82 7.24
N VAL A 12 -7.59 4.82 7.43
CA VAL A 12 -8.21 4.40 8.67
C VAL A 12 -9.15 3.23 8.41
N THR A 13 -9.28 2.38 9.40
CA THR A 13 -10.26 1.29 9.39
C THR A 13 -11.24 1.50 10.54
N MET A 14 -12.48 1.09 10.33
CA MET A 14 -13.54 1.22 11.32
C MET A 14 -14.49 0.04 11.21
N PRO A 15 -15.26 -0.29 12.24
CA PRO A 15 -16.27 -1.33 12.12
C PRO A 15 -17.23 -1.04 10.96
N GLY A 16 -17.50 -2.05 10.13
CA GLY A 16 -18.32 -1.90 8.96
C GLY A 16 -18.54 -3.21 8.22
N LYS A 17 -18.71 -3.11 6.91
CA LYS A 17 -19.07 -4.25 6.05
C LYS A 17 -18.11 -4.46 4.86
N GLY A 18 -16.94 -3.87 4.88
CA GLY A 18 -15.96 -3.99 3.81
C GLY A 18 -16.00 -2.87 2.77
N ARG A 19 -16.68 -1.76 3.05
CA ARG A 19 -16.73 -0.63 2.13
C ARG A 19 -15.40 0.09 2.05
N MET A 20 -15.05 0.53 0.85
CA MET A 20 -13.89 1.37 0.60
C MET A 20 -14.34 2.78 0.26
N GLN A 21 -13.95 3.76 1.08
CA GLN A 21 -14.18 5.17 0.85
C GLN A 21 -12.87 5.84 0.45
N ILE A 22 -12.92 6.66 -0.60
CA ILE A 22 -11.73 7.31 -1.14
C ILE A 22 -12.00 8.80 -1.25
N THR A 23 -11.17 9.63 -0.62
CA THR A 23 -11.29 11.08 -0.66
C THR A 23 -9.94 11.75 -0.95
N GLY A 24 -9.96 13.02 -1.37
CA GLY A 24 -8.77 13.80 -1.71
C GLY A 24 -8.71 14.24 -3.17
N LYS A 25 -9.85 14.21 -3.89
CA LYS A 25 -9.96 14.55 -5.32
C LYS A 25 -9.03 13.73 -6.19
N LEU A 26 -9.08 12.43 -6.01
CA LEU A 26 -8.27 11.49 -6.79
C LEU A 26 -8.96 11.21 -8.12
N GLY A 27 -8.18 11.25 -9.21
CA GLY A 27 -8.66 10.89 -10.55
C GLY A 27 -8.90 9.38 -10.67
N ASP A 28 -9.49 8.99 -11.80
CA ASP A 28 -9.93 7.61 -12.03
C ASP A 28 -8.81 6.59 -11.96
N VAL A 29 -7.63 6.91 -12.50
CA VAL A 29 -6.48 5.99 -12.50
C VAL A 29 -5.99 5.75 -11.07
N MET A 30 -5.92 6.80 -10.25
CA MET A 30 -5.49 6.65 -8.86
C MET A 30 -6.52 5.88 -8.03
N GLN A 31 -7.82 6.09 -8.28
CA GLN A 31 -8.88 5.31 -7.63
C GLN A 31 -8.79 3.83 -8.00
N GLU A 32 -8.49 3.50 -9.25
CA GLU A 32 -8.24 2.12 -9.67
C GLU A 32 -7.01 1.53 -8.96
N SER A 33 -5.95 2.32 -8.78
CA SER A 33 -4.78 1.91 -8.02
C SER A 33 -5.12 1.54 -6.57
N VAL A 34 -6.01 2.29 -5.93
CA VAL A 34 -6.48 1.97 -4.57
C VAL A 34 -7.20 0.63 -4.55
N LYS A 35 -8.08 0.40 -5.53
CA LYS A 35 -8.84 -0.86 -5.62
C LYS A 35 -7.92 -2.05 -5.90
N ALA A 36 -6.95 -1.90 -6.80
CA ALA A 36 -5.96 -2.92 -7.10
C ALA A 36 -5.10 -3.24 -5.88
N ALA A 37 -4.67 -2.22 -5.16
CA ALA A 37 -3.91 -2.38 -3.92
C ALA A 37 -4.69 -3.16 -2.87
N LYS A 38 -5.95 -2.82 -2.65
CA LYS A 38 -6.82 -3.55 -1.71
C LYS A 38 -6.99 -5.01 -2.12
N SER A 39 -7.24 -5.28 -3.38
CA SER A 39 -7.40 -6.64 -3.90
C SER A 39 -6.13 -7.47 -3.71
N PHE A 40 -4.98 -6.89 -3.99
CA PHE A 40 -3.69 -7.53 -3.76
C PHE A 40 -3.50 -7.87 -2.27
N VAL A 41 -3.69 -6.90 -1.38
CA VAL A 41 -3.55 -7.10 0.07
C VAL A 41 -4.50 -8.19 0.55
N ARG A 42 -5.75 -8.18 0.09
CA ARG A 42 -6.73 -9.20 0.45
C ARG A 42 -6.31 -10.59 -0.01
N SER A 43 -5.74 -10.71 -1.21
CA SER A 43 -5.27 -12.00 -1.75
C SER A 43 -4.08 -12.58 -0.98
N LYS A 44 -3.31 -11.72 -0.31
CA LYS A 44 -2.09 -12.10 0.44
C LYS A 44 -2.27 -11.95 1.95
N CYS A 45 -3.47 -11.76 2.42
CA CYS A 45 -3.73 -11.32 3.79
C CYS A 45 -3.13 -12.25 4.86
N LEU A 46 -3.18 -13.56 4.68
CA LEU A 46 -2.62 -14.50 5.65
C LEU A 46 -1.11 -14.34 5.82
N GLU A 47 -0.41 -14.09 4.73
CA GLU A 47 1.04 -13.85 4.76
C GLU A 47 1.40 -12.57 5.51
N TYR A 48 0.48 -11.60 5.52
CA TYR A 48 0.66 -10.32 6.22
C TYR A 48 0.12 -10.32 7.65
N GLY A 49 -0.37 -11.45 8.12
CA GLY A 49 -0.91 -11.54 9.47
C GLY A 49 -2.35 -11.02 9.60
N ILE A 50 -3.09 -11.00 8.52
CA ILE A 50 -4.46 -10.48 8.47
C ILE A 50 -5.43 -11.65 8.22
N ILE A 51 -6.40 -11.82 9.10
CA ILE A 51 -7.44 -12.85 8.91
C ILE A 51 -8.50 -12.33 7.92
N PRO A 52 -8.98 -13.18 6.98
CA PRO A 52 -9.91 -12.76 5.94
C PRO A 52 -11.19 -12.06 6.42
N PRO A 53 -11.82 -12.44 7.56
CA PRO A 53 -13.03 -11.74 8.02
C PRO A 53 -12.85 -10.26 8.28
N LEU A 54 -11.64 -9.76 8.53
CA LEU A 54 -11.41 -8.34 8.76
C LEU A 54 -11.81 -7.48 7.57
N PHE A 55 -11.68 -8.01 6.35
CA PHE A 55 -12.09 -7.28 5.14
C PHE A 55 -13.59 -7.14 4.99
N GLU A 56 -14.37 -7.98 5.67
CA GLU A 56 -15.83 -7.96 5.64
C GLU A 56 -16.44 -7.27 6.87
N LYS A 57 -15.66 -7.15 7.95
CA LYS A 57 -16.10 -6.55 9.21
C LYS A 57 -15.62 -5.13 9.42
N LYS A 58 -14.75 -4.64 8.56
CA LYS A 58 -14.22 -3.28 8.63
C LYS A 58 -14.44 -2.54 7.33
N ASP A 59 -14.79 -1.28 7.45
CA ASP A 59 -14.74 -0.33 6.35
C ASP A 59 -13.36 0.32 6.33
N PHE A 60 -12.95 0.75 5.14
CA PHE A 60 -11.67 1.41 4.91
C PHE A 60 -11.93 2.80 4.37
N HIS A 61 -11.22 3.77 4.89
CA HIS A 61 -11.23 5.11 4.33
C HIS A 61 -9.78 5.51 4.00
N ILE A 62 -9.52 5.72 2.72
CA ILE A 62 -8.24 6.22 2.24
C ILE A 62 -8.42 7.68 1.86
N HIS A 63 -7.60 8.54 2.43
CA HIS A 63 -7.62 9.97 2.17
C HIS A 63 -6.22 10.45 1.79
N VAL A 64 -6.15 11.23 0.72
CA VAL A 64 -4.92 11.94 0.35
C VAL A 64 -5.17 13.42 0.62
N PRO A 65 -4.56 13.99 1.68
CA PRO A 65 -4.76 15.40 2.04
C PRO A 65 -4.41 16.36 0.91
N GLU A 66 -4.81 17.63 1.07
CA GLU A 66 -4.62 18.70 0.10
C GLU A 66 -5.46 18.51 -1.17
N GLY A 67 -6.75 18.25 -0.97
CA GLY A 67 -7.72 18.02 -2.05
C GLY A 67 -7.98 19.23 -2.95
N ALA A 68 -7.41 20.40 -2.67
CA ALA A 68 -7.47 21.54 -3.57
C ALA A 68 -6.68 21.31 -4.86
N THR A 69 -5.69 20.42 -4.81
CA THR A 69 -4.88 20.02 -5.98
C THR A 69 -5.32 18.63 -6.43
N PRO A 70 -5.96 18.50 -7.59
CA PRO A 70 -6.33 17.18 -8.11
C PRO A 70 -5.10 16.29 -8.33
N LYS A 71 -5.25 15.00 -8.03
CA LYS A 71 -4.17 14.01 -8.12
C LYS A 71 -4.66 12.82 -8.94
N ASP A 72 -3.82 12.37 -9.86
CA ASP A 72 -4.12 11.18 -10.64
C ASP A 72 -2.83 10.42 -11.00
N GLY A 73 -2.99 9.25 -11.58
CA GLY A 73 -1.91 8.38 -12.01
C GLY A 73 -1.72 7.15 -11.11
N PRO A 74 -0.95 6.17 -11.59
CA PRO A 74 -0.80 4.87 -10.91
C PRO A 74 0.40 4.78 -9.96
N SER A 75 1.25 5.79 -9.89
CA SER A 75 2.54 5.71 -9.20
C SER A 75 2.46 5.62 -7.68
N ALA A 76 1.29 5.84 -7.10
CA ALA A 76 1.06 5.70 -5.66
C ALA A 76 0.68 4.26 -5.25
N GLY A 77 0.64 3.31 -6.17
CA GLY A 77 0.16 1.95 -5.92
C GLY A 77 0.83 1.25 -4.73
N ILE A 78 2.16 1.24 -4.68
CA ILE A 78 2.88 0.60 -3.56
C ILE A 78 2.67 1.36 -2.25
N GLY A 79 2.50 2.67 -2.31
CA GLY A 79 2.14 3.49 -1.14
C GLY A 79 0.76 3.15 -0.61
N MET A 80 -0.21 2.90 -1.49
CA MET A 80 -1.55 2.45 -1.12
C MET A 80 -1.52 1.08 -0.44
N VAL A 81 -0.78 0.12 -1.00
CA VAL A 81 -0.58 -1.21 -0.37
C VAL A 81 -0.04 -1.06 1.04
N THR A 82 1.03 -0.28 1.19
CA THR A 82 1.70 -0.09 2.48
C THR A 82 0.77 0.57 3.50
N SER A 83 0.02 1.59 3.08
CA SER A 83 -0.92 2.29 3.95
C SER A 83 -2.07 1.40 4.41
N ILE A 84 -2.62 0.57 3.53
CA ILE A 84 -3.69 -0.37 3.88
C ILE A 84 -3.19 -1.42 4.88
N VAL A 85 -2.05 -2.04 4.61
CA VAL A 85 -1.47 -3.06 5.51
C VAL A 85 -1.12 -2.43 6.87
N SER A 86 -0.51 -1.26 6.87
CA SER A 86 -0.18 -0.53 8.10
C SER A 86 -1.43 -0.28 8.95
N ALA A 87 -2.52 0.19 8.35
CA ALA A 87 -3.75 0.52 9.05
C ALA A 87 -4.42 -0.74 9.65
N ILE A 88 -4.54 -1.81 8.86
CA ILE A 88 -5.25 -3.01 9.31
C ILE A 88 -4.45 -3.83 10.32
N THR A 89 -3.13 -3.75 10.29
CA THR A 89 -2.24 -4.49 11.22
C THR A 89 -1.77 -3.64 12.40
N ASN A 90 -2.10 -2.35 12.44
CA ASN A 90 -1.57 -1.38 13.41
C ASN A 90 -0.04 -1.37 13.46
N ASN A 91 0.58 -1.50 12.30
CA ASN A 91 2.03 -1.52 12.14
C ASN A 91 2.47 -0.21 11.48
N PRO A 92 3.08 0.72 12.22
CA PRO A 92 3.41 2.04 11.69
C PRO A 92 4.38 1.99 10.52
N ILE A 93 4.18 2.89 9.57
CA ILE A 93 5.12 3.12 8.47
C ILE A 93 6.26 4.00 9.00
N ARG A 94 7.49 3.70 8.61
CA ARG A 94 8.66 4.54 8.92
C ARG A 94 8.47 5.94 8.34
N LYS A 95 8.74 6.96 9.16
CA LYS A 95 8.56 8.37 8.77
C LYS A 95 9.62 8.89 7.82
N ASP A 96 10.78 8.23 7.76
CA ASP A 96 11.91 8.62 6.94
C ASP A 96 11.94 7.97 5.55
N VAL A 97 10.89 7.20 5.21
CA VAL A 97 10.80 6.46 3.94
C VAL A 97 9.70 7.04 3.07
N ALA A 98 10.01 7.23 1.79
CA ALA A 98 9.03 7.49 0.75
C ALA A 98 9.14 6.39 -0.32
N MET A 99 8.14 6.31 -1.17
CA MET A 99 8.09 5.26 -2.19
C MET A 99 7.29 5.71 -3.41
N THR A 100 7.58 5.11 -4.53
CA THR A 100 6.83 5.31 -5.76
C THR A 100 6.85 4.04 -6.59
N GLY A 101 5.73 3.68 -7.18
CA GLY A 101 5.62 2.49 -8.01
C GLY A 101 4.16 2.12 -8.23
N GLU A 102 3.83 1.73 -9.46
CA GLU A 102 2.56 1.11 -9.77
C GLU A 102 2.58 -0.33 -9.26
N VAL A 103 1.47 -0.81 -8.73
CA VAL A 103 1.33 -2.19 -8.27
C VAL A 103 0.35 -2.96 -9.14
N THR A 104 0.69 -4.20 -9.46
CA THR A 104 -0.22 -5.12 -10.15
C THR A 104 -1.02 -5.93 -9.13
N LEU A 105 -2.05 -6.64 -9.59
CA LEU A 105 -2.86 -7.53 -8.73
C LEU A 105 -2.05 -8.67 -8.12
N THR A 106 -0.89 -8.99 -8.67
CA THR A 106 0.02 -10.02 -8.13
C THR A 106 1.18 -9.43 -7.34
N GLY A 107 1.19 -8.11 -7.13
CA GLY A 107 2.16 -7.43 -6.29
C GLY A 107 3.44 -7.00 -6.99
N GLN A 108 3.52 -7.13 -8.30
CA GLN A 108 4.66 -6.64 -9.06
C GLN A 108 4.69 -5.11 -9.04
N VAL A 109 5.89 -4.56 -8.96
CA VAL A 109 6.12 -3.12 -8.97
C VAL A 109 6.54 -2.71 -10.37
N LEU A 110 5.71 -1.88 -11.02
CA LEU A 110 5.94 -1.41 -12.37
C LEU A 110 6.63 -0.04 -12.37
N PRO A 111 7.39 0.29 -13.43
CA PRO A 111 8.11 1.55 -13.52
C PRO A 111 7.18 2.76 -13.60
N ILE A 112 7.74 3.91 -13.21
CA ILE A 112 7.00 5.18 -13.17
C ILE A 112 7.74 6.24 -14.00
N GLY A 113 7.03 7.32 -14.32
CA GLY A 113 7.62 8.50 -14.93
C GLY A 113 7.95 9.55 -13.87
N GLY A 114 8.85 10.48 -14.23
CA GLY A 114 9.16 11.62 -13.39
C GLY A 114 9.94 11.31 -12.12
N LEU A 115 10.81 10.32 -12.14
CA LEU A 115 11.59 9.93 -10.96
C LEU A 115 12.44 11.09 -10.42
N LYS A 116 13.05 11.88 -11.31
CA LYS A 116 13.90 13.01 -10.90
C LYS A 116 13.13 14.00 -10.04
N GLU A 117 11.95 14.40 -10.47
CA GLU A 117 11.10 15.34 -9.74
C GLU A 117 10.67 14.78 -8.40
N LYS A 118 10.37 13.50 -8.36
CA LYS A 118 9.98 12.80 -7.11
C LYS A 118 11.12 12.71 -6.12
N LEU A 119 12.34 12.43 -6.57
CA LEU A 119 13.52 12.40 -5.71
C LEU A 119 13.89 13.79 -5.19
N LEU A 120 13.75 14.82 -6.03
CA LEU A 120 13.94 16.20 -5.60
C LEU A 120 12.94 16.59 -4.52
N ALA A 121 11.67 16.21 -4.67
CA ALA A 121 10.63 16.45 -3.66
C ALA A 121 10.95 15.72 -2.36
N ALA A 122 11.37 14.47 -2.43
CA ALA A 122 11.76 13.67 -1.26
C ALA A 122 12.94 14.33 -0.51
N HIS A 123 13.91 14.80 -1.26
CA HIS A 123 15.07 15.50 -0.70
C HIS A 123 14.66 16.77 0.06
N ARG A 124 13.78 17.59 -0.55
CA ARG A 124 13.24 18.79 0.11
C ARG A 124 12.48 18.48 1.38
N ALA A 125 11.78 17.34 1.42
CA ALA A 125 11.01 16.91 2.58
C ALA A 125 11.86 16.25 3.68
N GLY A 126 13.17 16.09 3.46
CA GLY A 126 14.05 15.47 4.44
C GLY A 126 13.94 13.95 4.52
N ILE A 127 13.41 13.31 3.50
CA ILE A 127 13.30 11.85 3.43
C ILE A 127 14.70 11.23 3.34
N LYS A 128 14.93 10.15 4.05
CA LYS A 128 16.23 9.46 4.13
C LYS A 128 16.35 8.27 3.19
N GLU A 129 15.25 7.62 2.88
CA GLU A 129 15.22 6.46 1.99
C GLU A 129 14.03 6.55 1.05
N VAL A 130 14.26 6.26 -0.24
CA VAL A 130 13.19 6.20 -1.25
C VAL A 130 13.23 4.84 -1.92
N LEU A 131 12.07 4.18 -1.96
CA LEU A 131 11.88 2.93 -2.66
C LEU A 131 11.38 3.23 -4.07
N ILE A 132 12.07 2.69 -5.07
CA ILE A 132 11.76 2.91 -6.49
C ILE A 132 11.59 1.57 -7.21
N PRO A 133 10.84 1.54 -8.31
CA PRO A 133 10.80 0.33 -9.14
C PRO A 133 12.19 0.01 -9.71
N LYS A 134 12.52 -1.27 -9.76
CA LYS A 134 13.83 -1.71 -10.27
C LYS A 134 14.11 -1.19 -11.69
N GLU A 135 13.11 -1.19 -12.55
CA GLU A 135 13.26 -0.69 -13.91
C GLU A 135 13.60 0.79 -13.99
N ASN A 136 13.37 1.55 -12.92
CA ASN A 136 13.77 2.96 -12.85
C ASN A 136 15.22 3.18 -12.39
N GLU A 137 15.98 2.13 -12.08
CA GLU A 137 17.41 2.27 -11.76
C GLU A 137 18.18 3.01 -12.87
N LYS A 138 17.80 2.79 -14.12
CA LYS A 138 18.38 3.45 -15.27
C LYS A 138 18.28 4.98 -15.22
N ASP A 139 17.25 5.50 -14.54
CA ASP A 139 17.03 6.94 -14.42
C ASP A 139 17.96 7.60 -13.39
N LEU A 140 18.67 6.81 -12.58
CA LEU A 140 19.59 7.34 -11.57
C LEU A 140 20.87 7.91 -12.16
N ALA A 141 21.24 7.52 -13.37
CA ALA A 141 22.46 7.99 -14.02
C ALA A 141 22.51 9.51 -14.20
N ASP A 142 21.35 10.13 -14.39
CA ASP A 142 21.23 11.58 -14.63
C ASP A 142 20.84 12.37 -13.38
N MET A 143 20.86 11.72 -12.19
CA MET A 143 20.49 12.40 -10.95
C MET A 143 21.62 13.29 -10.44
N PRO A 144 21.26 14.46 -9.86
CA PRO A 144 22.25 15.29 -9.18
C PRO A 144 22.97 14.49 -8.09
N LYS A 145 24.27 14.66 -8.00
CA LYS A 145 25.11 13.96 -7.02
C LYS A 145 24.59 14.12 -5.58
N LYS A 146 24.14 15.34 -5.24
CA LYS A 146 23.62 15.63 -3.90
C LYS A 146 22.43 14.73 -3.51
N ILE A 147 21.56 14.42 -4.46
CA ILE A 147 20.43 13.52 -4.24
C ILE A 147 20.92 12.11 -3.92
N ILE A 148 21.84 11.61 -4.74
CA ILE A 148 22.42 10.26 -4.56
C ILE A 148 23.19 10.15 -3.24
N ASP A 149 23.86 11.21 -2.82
CA ASP A 149 24.64 11.22 -1.58
C ASP A 149 23.77 11.33 -0.33
N ASP A 150 22.66 12.07 -0.41
CA ASP A 150 21.81 12.38 0.76
C ASP A 150 20.68 11.38 0.97
N ILE A 151 20.26 10.66 -0.05
CA ILE A 151 19.13 9.73 0.01
C ILE A 151 19.61 8.32 -0.32
N LYS A 152 19.27 7.37 0.55
CA LYS A 152 19.41 5.96 0.21
C LYS A 152 18.29 5.58 -0.76
N ILE A 153 18.66 5.16 -1.96
CA ILE A 153 17.70 4.76 -2.99
C ILE A 153 17.73 3.23 -3.09
N THR A 154 16.60 2.61 -2.83
CA THR A 154 16.46 1.16 -2.83
C THR A 154 15.46 0.75 -3.90
N SER A 155 15.91 -0.09 -4.84
CA SER A 155 15.02 -0.60 -5.87
C SER A 155 14.28 -1.84 -5.41
N VAL A 156 13.02 -1.96 -5.83
CA VAL A 156 12.12 -3.05 -5.47
C VAL A 156 11.41 -3.59 -6.70
N GLU A 157 11.13 -4.88 -6.70
CA GLU A 157 10.40 -5.56 -7.77
C GLU A 157 9.03 -6.05 -7.34
N HIS A 158 8.81 -6.24 -6.04
CA HIS A 158 7.58 -6.77 -5.48
C HIS A 158 7.15 -6.01 -4.22
N ALA A 159 5.84 -5.91 -4.02
CA ALA A 159 5.27 -5.21 -2.87
C ALA A 159 5.71 -5.81 -1.52
N ASP A 160 6.02 -7.11 -1.46
CA ASP A 160 6.53 -7.73 -0.23
C ASP A 160 7.85 -7.08 0.23
N GLU A 161 8.72 -6.74 -0.71
CA GLU A 161 9.97 -6.03 -0.40
C GLU A 161 9.68 -4.64 0.19
N VAL A 162 8.71 -3.95 -0.36
CA VAL A 162 8.28 -2.63 0.12
C VAL A 162 7.80 -2.71 1.56
N LEU A 163 6.92 -3.65 1.87
CA LEU A 163 6.37 -3.83 3.21
C LEU A 163 7.46 -4.16 4.22
N LYS A 164 8.41 -5.01 3.83
CA LYS A 164 9.53 -5.40 4.69
C LYS A 164 10.42 -4.23 5.08
N ILE A 165 10.62 -3.29 4.18
CA ILE A 165 11.47 -2.11 4.41
C ILE A 165 10.69 -1.00 5.11
N ALA A 166 9.47 -0.72 4.66
CA ALA A 166 8.71 0.46 5.07
C ALA A 166 7.99 0.33 6.40
N LEU A 167 7.57 -0.88 6.78
CA LEU A 167 6.88 -1.09 8.05
C LEU A 167 7.86 -1.20 9.22
N SER A 168 7.46 -0.64 10.36
CA SER A 168 8.31 -0.60 11.57
C SER A 168 8.50 -1.98 12.21
N LYS A 169 7.53 -2.88 12.04
CA LYS A 169 7.55 -4.23 12.59
C LYS A 169 7.43 -5.25 11.48
N GLU A 170 8.11 -6.39 11.66
CA GLU A 170 7.99 -7.50 10.72
C GLU A 170 6.58 -8.07 10.72
N LEU A 171 6.04 -8.31 9.53
CA LEU A 171 4.75 -8.99 9.37
C LEU A 171 4.93 -10.49 9.61
N LYS A 172 3.98 -11.09 10.34
CA LYS A 172 4.02 -12.51 10.66
C LYS A 172 2.82 -13.22 10.05
N LYS A 173 3.09 -14.23 9.26
CA LYS A 173 2.07 -15.09 8.68
C LYS A 173 1.16 -15.65 9.77
N VAL A 174 -0.15 -15.69 9.49
CA VAL A 174 -1.15 -16.33 10.36
C VAL A 174 -1.85 -17.44 9.61
N GLU A 175 -2.37 -18.40 10.37
CA GLU A 175 -3.26 -19.42 9.85
C GLU A 175 -4.69 -19.10 10.22
N TRP A 176 -5.63 -19.46 9.35
CA TRP A 176 -7.04 -19.23 9.59
C TRP A 176 -7.87 -20.33 8.95
N VAL A 177 -8.89 -20.80 9.69
CA VAL A 177 -9.79 -21.86 9.25
C VAL A 177 -11.20 -21.29 9.12
N GLU A 178 -11.88 -21.62 8.01
CA GLU A 178 -13.25 -21.18 7.77
C GLU A 178 -14.24 -21.74 8.78
N VAL A 179 -14.85 -20.83 9.58
CA VAL A 179 -15.83 -21.19 10.61
C VAL A 179 -17.15 -21.68 10.01
N GLU A 180 -17.49 -21.27 8.78
CA GLU A 180 -18.71 -21.67 8.10
C GLU A 180 -18.85 -23.20 7.92
N ASN A 181 -17.75 -23.90 7.72
CA ASN A 181 -17.77 -25.36 7.59
C ASN A 181 -18.08 -26.06 8.92
N ILE A 182 -17.79 -25.43 10.05
CA ILE A 182 -18.05 -25.98 11.39
C ILE A 182 -19.53 -25.80 11.76
N SER A 183 -20.12 -24.62 11.44
CA SER A 183 -21.54 -24.38 11.73
C SER A 183 -22.47 -25.27 10.90
N LYS A 184 -22.15 -25.50 9.64
CA LYS A 184 -22.95 -26.41 8.79
C LYS A 184 -22.88 -27.88 9.23
N SER A 185 -21.79 -28.34 9.78
CA SER A 185 -21.66 -29.69 10.32
C SER A 185 -22.39 -29.84 11.66
N GLY A 186 -22.46 -28.78 12.47
CA GLY A 186 -23.20 -28.77 13.73
C GLY A 186 -24.71 -28.84 13.51
N ASP A 187 -25.26 -28.10 12.57
CA ASP A 187 -26.69 -28.12 12.24
C ASP A 187 -27.16 -29.46 11.69
N LYS A 188 -26.31 -30.15 10.92
CA LYS A 188 -26.66 -31.49 10.43
C LYS A 188 -26.71 -32.54 11.55
N THR A 189 -25.94 -32.34 12.61
CA THR A 189 -25.93 -33.26 13.74
C THR A 189 -27.15 -33.06 14.65
N GLN A 190 -27.67 -31.83 14.74
CA GLN A 190 -28.89 -31.55 15.51
C GLN A 190 -30.16 -32.02 14.79
N ALA A 191 -30.19 -32.01 13.47
CA ALA A 191 -31.32 -32.46 12.69
C ALA A 191 -31.53 -34.01 12.71
N SER A 192 -30.52 -34.77 13.12
CA SER A 192 -30.58 -36.24 13.19
C SER A 192 -31.03 -36.80 14.56
N ILE A 193 -31.38 -35.94 15.54
CA ILE A 193 -31.79 -36.33 16.89
C ILE A 193 -33.31 -36.15 17.10
N GLN A 194 -34.05 -35.76 16.09
CA GLN A 194 -35.51 -35.76 16.08
C GLN A 194 -36.03 -36.95 15.31
#